data_bc54ff5161b719b7e1dbeee857ff01eb
#
_entry.id   bc54ff5161b719b7e1dbeee857ff01eb
#
_cell.length_a   1.000
_cell.length_b   1.000
_cell.length_c   1.000
_cell.angle_alpha   90.00
_cell.angle_beta   90.00
_cell.angle_gamma   90.00
#
_symmetry.space_group_name_H-M   'P 1'
#
loop_
_entity.id
_entity.type
_entity.pdbx_description
1 polymer ?
#
loop_
_entity_poly.entity_id
_entity_poly.type
_entity_poly.pdbx_seq_one_letter_code
_entity_poly.pdbx_strand_id
1 'polypeptide(L)'
;LVEDAEILDEVVVVGYGVQKKESLTGAIAAIGADEIATTKTENLISNIQGKMPGLLIRQKTGEPGTFDNMVSIRGYGDPLVVIDGITREGTEELAQLNSEDIESISILKDASAAIYGMNAANGVIIVTTKKGVAEKTRVSYSALFGMKNATGMEETVDAYTYRMLANERARNDQAAPEYTDDILELYRTGAKGYTDNNWIDMFMNKLAFQQSHTVSVRGGTDKVKYYVSFGYNGDNGLLKSGIQYYHRYNLRSNLTAELTKGLKLNVNLSGRWDETQRPREDFMWTFKTL
;
A
#
# COMPACT_ATOMS: atom_id res chain seq x y z
N LEU A 1 -25.87 25.57 -29.11
CA LEU A 1 -25.89 24.93 -27.78
C LEU A 1 -24.47 24.94 -27.26
N VAL A 2 -24.14 25.93 -26.42
CA VAL A 2 -22.91 25.97 -25.66
C VAL A 2 -23.21 25.15 -24.41
N GLU A 3 -22.58 23.97 -24.24
CA GLU A 3 -22.56 23.27 -22.96
C GLU A 3 -21.78 24.17 -21.98
N ASP A 4 -22.49 24.70 -20.99
CA ASP A 4 -21.89 25.29 -19.80
C ASP A 4 -21.23 24.14 -19.05
N ALA A 5 -19.93 23.96 -19.25
CA ALA A 5 -19.11 23.13 -18.40
C ALA A 5 -19.04 23.85 -17.05
N GLU A 6 -19.88 23.47 -16.08
CA GLU A 6 -19.67 23.81 -14.68
C GLU A 6 -18.29 23.26 -14.30
N ILE A 7 -17.31 24.15 -14.25
CA ILE A 7 -16.02 23.86 -13.65
C ILE A 7 -16.31 23.65 -12.16
N LEU A 8 -16.41 22.38 -11.76
CA LEU A 8 -16.45 22.02 -10.34
C LEU A 8 -15.21 22.60 -9.67
N ASP A 9 -15.40 23.63 -8.87
CA ASP A 9 -14.34 24.26 -8.07
C ASP A 9 -13.66 23.19 -7.22
N GLU A 10 -12.52 22.72 -7.63
CA GLU A 10 -11.74 21.71 -6.89
C GLU A 10 -11.24 22.34 -5.59
N VAL A 11 -11.78 21.87 -4.48
CA VAL A 11 -11.54 22.39 -3.15
C VAL A 11 -10.52 21.52 -2.45
N VAL A 12 -9.45 22.12 -1.95
CA VAL A 12 -8.35 21.43 -1.24
C VAL A 12 -8.42 21.74 0.25
N VAL A 13 -8.31 20.71 1.09
CA VAL A 13 -8.18 20.89 2.54
C VAL A 13 -6.77 21.37 2.85
N VAL A 14 -6.66 22.54 3.47
CA VAL A 14 -5.39 23.17 3.86
C VAL A 14 -5.42 23.43 5.35
N GLY A 15 -4.67 22.66 6.11
CA GLY A 15 -4.62 22.81 7.55
C GLY A 15 -5.98 22.62 8.20
N TYR A 16 -6.44 23.63 8.92
CA TYR A 16 -7.76 23.64 9.59
C TYR A 16 -8.88 24.21 8.72
N GLY A 17 -8.61 24.52 7.45
CA GLY A 17 -9.57 25.16 6.53
C GLY A 17 -9.65 24.47 5.18
N VAL A 18 -10.64 24.89 4.39
CA VAL A 18 -10.88 24.44 3.02
C VAL A 18 -10.66 25.65 2.12
N GLN A 19 -9.78 25.53 1.11
CA GLN A 19 -9.53 26.60 0.14
C GLN A 19 -9.67 26.07 -1.29
N LYS A 20 -10.06 26.95 -2.21
CA LYS A 20 -10.10 26.60 -3.63
C LYS A 20 -8.66 26.37 -4.12
N LYS A 21 -8.45 25.35 -4.95
CA LYS A 21 -7.14 24.98 -5.51
C LYS A 21 -6.46 26.19 -6.19
N GLU A 22 -7.24 27.00 -6.88
CA GLU A 22 -6.75 28.20 -7.59
C GLU A 22 -6.22 29.31 -6.66
N SER A 23 -6.65 29.33 -5.40
CA SER A 23 -6.24 30.34 -4.42
C SER A 23 -5.03 29.95 -3.57
N LEU A 24 -4.45 28.77 -3.81
CA LEU A 24 -3.33 28.25 -3.04
C LEU A 24 -2.02 28.88 -3.51
N THR A 25 -1.46 29.74 -2.69
CA THR A 25 -0.14 30.37 -2.91
C THR A 25 1.03 29.51 -2.42
N GLY A 26 0.74 28.41 -1.70
CA GLY A 26 1.74 27.49 -1.15
C GLY A 26 2.10 26.33 -2.09
N ALA A 27 3.23 25.65 -1.84
CA ALA A 27 3.64 24.45 -2.55
C ALA A 27 2.80 23.23 -2.11
N ILE A 28 1.54 23.15 -2.59
CA ILE A 28 0.59 22.11 -2.26
C ILE A 28 0.36 21.21 -3.48
N ALA A 29 0.35 19.90 -3.27
CA ALA A 29 -0.11 18.92 -4.24
C ALA A 29 -1.32 18.18 -3.65
N ALA A 30 -2.38 17.99 -4.43
CA ALA A 30 -3.58 17.30 -3.99
C ALA A 30 -4.06 16.36 -5.09
N ILE A 31 -4.63 15.22 -4.68
CA ILE A 31 -5.31 14.25 -5.55
C ILE A 31 -6.67 13.91 -4.95
N GLY A 32 -7.67 13.70 -5.82
CA GLY A 32 -9.02 13.34 -5.43
C GLY A 32 -9.27 11.83 -5.42
N ALA A 33 -10.49 11.44 -4.98
CA ALA A 33 -10.91 10.06 -4.86
C ALA A 33 -10.78 9.28 -6.18
N ASP A 34 -11.16 9.87 -7.30
CA ASP A 34 -11.13 9.21 -8.62
C ASP A 34 -9.71 8.87 -9.03
N GLU A 35 -8.75 9.76 -8.80
CA GLU A 35 -7.35 9.54 -9.12
C GLU A 35 -6.72 8.48 -8.19
N ILE A 36 -7.09 8.47 -6.90
CA ILE A 36 -6.67 7.43 -5.95
C ILE A 36 -7.21 6.07 -6.38
N ALA A 37 -8.46 6.01 -6.85
CA ALA A 37 -9.14 4.78 -7.23
C ALA A 37 -8.61 4.13 -8.54
N THR A 38 -7.78 4.82 -9.34
CA THR A 38 -7.21 4.25 -10.58
C THR A 38 -6.25 3.08 -10.32
N THR A 39 -5.61 3.06 -9.16
CA THR A 39 -4.75 1.95 -8.72
C THR A 39 -5.33 1.40 -7.42
N LYS A 40 -5.62 0.12 -7.38
CA LYS A 40 -6.20 -0.52 -6.19
C LYS A 40 -5.29 -1.64 -5.71
N THR A 41 -4.59 -1.38 -4.61
CA THR A 41 -3.82 -2.37 -3.87
C THR A 41 -4.24 -2.33 -2.40
N GLU A 42 -3.81 -3.30 -1.61
CA GLU A 42 -4.03 -3.31 -0.16
C GLU A 42 -3.37 -2.14 0.57
N ASN A 43 -2.35 -1.54 -0.05
CA ASN A 43 -1.51 -0.48 0.50
C ASN A 43 -1.83 0.86 -0.17
N LEU A 44 -2.48 1.77 0.57
CA LEU A 44 -2.83 3.09 0.03
C LEU A 44 -1.60 3.88 -0.44
N ILE A 45 -0.46 3.74 0.22
CA ILE A 45 0.78 4.43 -0.16
C ILE A 45 1.20 4.01 -1.59
N SER A 46 1.08 2.72 -1.91
CA SER A 46 1.36 2.23 -3.26
C SER A 46 0.36 2.77 -4.30
N ASN A 47 -0.89 3.02 -3.90
CA ASN A 47 -1.91 3.58 -4.79
C ASN A 47 -1.64 5.03 -5.19
N ILE A 48 -0.94 5.80 -4.35
CA ILE A 48 -0.59 7.20 -4.60
C ILE A 48 0.83 7.40 -5.16
N GLN A 49 1.58 6.32 -5.30
CA GLN A 49 2.94 6.37 -5.84
C GLN A 49 2.95 6.93 -7.27
N GLY A 50 3.80 7.92 -7.52
CA GLY A 50 3.93 8.57 -8.83
C GLY A 50 2.81 9.58 -9.17
N LYS A 51 1.75 9.70 -8.35
CA LYS A 51 0.61 10.59 -8.62
C LYS A 51 0.77 11.98 -8.01
N MET A 52 1.66 12.13 -7.02
CA MET A 52 1.83 13.39 -6.30
C MET A 52 3.24 13.96 -6.49
N PRO A 53 3.41 15.14 -7.11
CA PRO A 53 4.72 15.74 -7.30
C PRO A 53 5.46 15.98 -5.99
N GLY A 54 6.71 15.50 -5.89
CA GLY A 54 7.56 15.65 -4.72
C GLY A 54 7.34 14.63 -3.62
N LEU A 55 6.41 13.69 -3.78
CA LEU A 55 6.27 12.53 -2.92
C LEU A 55 7.13 11.39 -3.47
N LEU A 56 8.09 10.95 -2.68
CA LEU A 56 8.93 9.81 -2.98
C LEU A 56 8.48 8.63 -2.14
N ILE A 57 8.16 7.53 -2.79
CA ILE A 57 7.72 6.30 -2.15
C ILE A 57 8.63 5.17 -2.63
N ARG A 58 9.19 4.43 -1.68
CA ARG A 58 9.94 3.21 -1.93
C ARG A 58 9.34 2.08 -1.12
N GLN A 59 8.67 1.16 -1.80
CA GLN A 59 8.21 -0.08 -1.20
C GLN A 59 9.40 -1.03 -1.03
N LYS A 60 9.63 -1.52 0.19
CA LYS A 60 10.74 -2.42 0.48
C LYS A 60 10.40 -3.88 0.19
N THR A 61 9.14 -4.25 0.33
CA THR A 61 8.66 -5.61 0.10
C THR A 61 7.24 -5.61 -0.47
N GLY A 62 6.90 -6.64 -1.24
CA GLY A 62 5.54 -6.94 -1.69
C GLY A 62 4.87 -8.05 -0.88
N GLU A 63 5.42 -8.39 0.27
CA GLU A 63 4.88 -9.42 1.14
C GLU A 63 3.53 -9.01 1.75
N PRO A 64 2.50 -9.88 1.72
CA PRO A 64 1.20 -9.56 2.29
C PRO A 64 1.27 -9.14 3.75
N GLY A 65 0.56 -8.06 4.08
CA GLY A 65 0.51 -7.53 5.45
C GLY A 65 1.79 -6.86 5.94
N THR A 66 2.75 -6.62 5.06
CA THR A 66 3.97 -5.86 5.39
C THR A 66 3.90 -4.48 4.76
N PHE A 67 3.79 -3.45 5.61
CA PHE A 67 3.62 -2.06 5.18
C PHE A 67 4.90 -1.22 5.39
N ASP A 68 6.08 -1.87 5.32
CA ASP A 68 7.36 -1.17 5.44
C ASP A 68 7.67 -0.39 4.16
N ASN A 69 7.13 0.82 4.10
CA ASN A 69 7.35 1.77 3.03
C ASN A 69 8.19 2.93 3.53
N MET A 70 9.20 3.30 2.76
CA MET A 70 9.85 4.58 2.92
C MET A 70 9.04 5.62 2.18
N VAL A 71 8.54 6.61 2.90
CA VAL A 71 7.80 7.74 2.35
C VAL A 71 8.54 9.01 2.71
N SER A 72 8.84 9.85 1.72
CA SER A 72 9.48 11.13 1.98
C SER A 72 8.95 12.21 1.05
N ILE A 73 8.89 13.44 1.55
CA ILE A 73 8.57 14.61 0.74
C ILE A 73 9.89 15.30 0.39
N ARG A 74 10.19 15.39 -0.92
CA ARG A 74 11.44 15.97 -1.45
C ARG A 74 12.73 15.31 -0.92
N GLY A 75 12.65 14.06 -0.45
CA GLY A 75 13.81 13.32 0.08
C GLY A 75 14.18 13.63 1.53
N TYR A 76 13.39 14.45 2.24
CA TYR A 76 13.51 14.63 3.69
C TYR A 76 12.96 13.38 4.42
N GLY A 77 13.12 13.32 5.74
CA GLY A 77 12.64 12.18 6.55
C GLY A 77 11.12 11.95 6.48
N ASP A 78 10.62 11.09 7.35
CA ASP A 78 9.20 10.73 7.37
C ASP A 78 8.30 11.95 7.56
N PRO A 79 7.27 12.14 6.71
CA PRO A 79 6.32 13.24 6.84
C PRO A 79 5.35 13.00 7.99
N LEU A 80 4.80 14.08 8.54
CA LEU A 80 3.68 14.02 9.46
C LEU A 80 2.42 13.59 8.70
N VAL A 81 1.66 12.65 9.23
CA VAL A 81 0.37 12.22 8.68
C VAL A 81 -0.76 12.80 9.51
N VAL A 82 -1.76 13.39 8.85
CA VAL A 82 -2.97 13.94 9.46
C VAL A 82 -4.19 13.33 8.78
N ILE A 83 -5.02 12.62 9.54
CA ILE A 83 -6.23 11.97 9.03
C ILE A 83 -7.43 12.65 9.68
N ASP A 84 -8.28 13.27 8.88
CA ASP A 84 -9.46 14.04 9.32
C ASP A 84 -9.15 15.06 10.43
N GLY A 85 -7.99 15.70 10.38
CA GLY A 85 -7.53 16.70 11.34
C GLY A 85 -6.81 16.14 12.57
N ILE A 86 -6.66 14.81 12.68
CA ILE A 86 -5.96 14.16 13.80
C ILE A 86 -4.57 13.72 13.31
N THR A 87 -3.53 14.17 14.02
CA THR A 87 -2.14 13.77 13.74
C THR A 87 -1.91 12.30 14.09
N ARG A 88 -1.14 11.62 13.25
CA ARG A 88 -0.75 10.22 13.40
C ARG A 88 0.76 10.08 13.39
N GLU A 89 1.28 9.13 14.15
CA GLU A 89 2.70 8.81 14.15
C GLU A 89 3.00 7.81 13.02
N GLY A 90 3.94 8.17 12.15
CA GLY A 90 4.39 7.32 11.06
C GLY A 90 3.40 7.20 9.89
N THR A 91 3.80 6.44 8.89
CA THR A 91 3.05 6.24 7.64
C THR A 91 2.29 4.91 7.58
N GLU A 92 2.41 4.06 8.60
CA GLU A 92 1.75 2.75 8.62
C GLU A 92 0.21 2.85 8.62
N GLU A 93 -0.35 3.76 9.42
CA GLU A 93 -1.81 3.97 9.45
C GLU A 93 -2.31 4.46 8.09
N LEU A 94 -1.52 5.32 7.40
CA LEU A 94 -1.83 5.76 6.05
C LEU A 94 -1.86 4.58 5.06
N ALA A 95 -0.86 3.70 5.13
CA ALA A 95 -0.76 2.53 4.25
C ALA A 95 -1.99 1.60 4.36
N GLN A 96 -2.55 1.52 5.55
CA GLN A 96 -3.63 0.60 5.90
C GLN A 96 -5.05 1.20 5.76
N LEU A 97 -5.19 2.46 5.33
CA LEU A 97 -6.50 3.04 5.03
C LEU A 97 -7.13 2.35 3.80
N ASN A 98 -8.45 2.22 3.83
CA ASN A 98 -9.18 1.78 2.66
C ASN A 98 -9.26 2.95 1.64
N SER A 99 -8.71 2.75 0.45
CA SER A 99 -8.70 3.77 -0.62
C SER A 99 -10.09 4.25 -1.01
N GLU A 100 -11.11 3.38 -0.91
CA GLU A 100 -12.51 3.71 -1.21
C GLU A 100 -13.13 4.68 -0.19
N ASP A 101 -12.55 4.82 1.00
CA ASP A 101 -13.02 5.75 2.03
C ASP A 101 -12.40 7.14 1.92
N ILE A 102 -11.46 7.34 1.01
CA ILE A 102 -10.73 8.60 0.85
C ILE A 102 -11.49 9.53 -0.09
N GLU A 103 -11.64 10.78 0.32
CA GLU A 103 -12.15 11.86 -0.52
C GLU A 103 -10.99 12.57 -1.24
N SER A 104 -9.92 12.87 -0.50
CA SER A 104 -8.73 13.53 -1.05
C SER A 104 -7.50 13.30 -0.19
N ILE A 105 -6.32 13.41 -0.82
CA ILE A 105 -5.02 13.46 -0.16
C ILE A 105 -4.32 14.72 -0.62
N SER A 106 -3.82 15.51 0.33
CA SER A 106 -3.05 16.72 0.08
C SER A 106 -1.69 16.65 0.75
N ILE A 107 -0.67 17.18 0.08
CA ILE A 107 0.69 17.27 0.62
C ILE A 107 1.03 18.74 0.82
N LEU A 108 1.33 19.11 2.06
CA LEU A 108 1.86 20.41 2.40
C LEU A 108 3.39 20.33 2.46
N LYS A 109 4.02 21.24 1.74
CA LYS A 109 5.48 21.35 1.64
C LYS A 109 5.94 22.69 2.20
N ASP A 110 7.15 22.73 2.71
CA ASP A 110 7.79 23.97 3.13
C ASP A 110 6.95 24.81 4.12
N ALA A 111 6.81 26.11 3.88
CA ALA A 111 6.10 27.02 4.78
C ALA A 111 4.63 26.66 5.03
N SER A 112 3.96 25.96 4.10
CA SER A 112 2.56 25.53 4.28
C SER A 112 2.40 24.44 5.33
N ALA A 113 3.46 23.68 5.63
CA ALA A 113 3.49 22.69 6.70
C ALA A 113 3.69 23.29 8.11
N ALA A 114 4.18 24.54 8.20
CA ALA A 114 4.56 25.17 9.47
C ALA A 114 3.41 25.31 10.48
N ILE A 115 2.16 25.34 10.01
CA ILE A 115 0.97 25.39 10.88
C ILE A 115 0.83 24.17 11.79
N TYR A 116 1.48 23.04 11.44
CA TYR A 116 1.51 21.81 12.24
C TYR A 116 2.71 21.74 13.19
N GLY A 117 3.51 22.80 13.27
CA GLY A 117 4.63 22.92 14.21
C GLY A 117 5.88 22.13 13.79
N MET A 118 6.77 21.87 14.75
CA MET A 118 8.08 21.28 14.49
C MET A 118 8.02 19.84 13.93
N ASN A 119 6.99 19.08 14.26
CA ASN A 119 6.81 17.71 13.75
C ASN A 119 6.53 17.67 12.25
N ALA A 120 6.21 18.81 11.65
CA ALA A 120 5.93 18.94 10.21
C ALA A 120 7.14 19.41 9.39
N ALA A 121 8.35 19.42 9.97
CA ALA A 121 9.57 19.89 9.30
C ALA A 121 9.86 19.12 7.98
N ASN A 122 9.47 17.84 7.91
CA ASN A 122 9.62 17.01 6.71
C ASN A 122 8.40 17.07 5.77
N GLY A 123 7.44 17.97 6.03
CA GLY A 123 6.18 18.08 5.31
C GLY A 123 5.04 17.32 5.97
N VAL A 124 3.83 17.54 5.44
CA VAL A 124 2.59 16.93 5.99
C VAL A 124 1.78 16.27 4.88
N ILE A 125 1.32 15.07 5.13
CA ILE A 125 0.32 14.38 4.31
C ILE A 125 -1.03 14.50 5.02
N ILE A 126 -1.98 15.20 4.39
CA ILE A 126 -3.33 15.36 4.92
C ILE A 126 -4.25 14.43 4.15
N VAL A 127 -4.96 13.58 4.87
CA VAL A 127 -5.98 12.69 4.34
C VAL A 127 -7.34 13.15 4.81
N THR A 128 -8.23 13.38 3.86
CA THR A 128 -9.64 13.66 4.14
C THR A 128 -10.47 12.45 3.73
N THR A 129 -11.25 11.93 4.66
CA THR A 129 -12.13 10.80 4.36
C THR A 129 -13.51 11.25 3.90
N LYS A 130 -14.21 10.39 3.17
CA LYS A 130 -15.55 10.65 2.66
C LYS A 130 -16.53 10.97 3.80
N LYS A 131 -17.33 12.01 3.60
CA LYS A 131 -18.34 12.46 4.55
C LYS A 131 -19.74 12.29 3.94
N GLY A 132 -20.76 12.30 4.77
CA GLY A 132 -22.14 12.36 4.34
C GLY A 132 -22.45 13.63 3.55
N VAL A 133 -23.41 13.55 2.66
CA VAL A 133 -23.93 14.67 1.84
C VAL A 133 -25.43 14.79 2.03
N ALA A 134 -25.97 15.99 1.80
CA ALA A 134 -27.44 16.24 1.88
C ALA A 134 -28.11 15.77 0.59
N GLU A 135 -28.17 14.46 0.40
CA GLU A 135 -28.73 13.80 -0.78
C GLU A 135 -29.50 12.54 -0.36
N LYS A 136 -30.29 12.02 -1.31
CA LYS A 136 -30.91 10.69 -1.13
C LYS A 136 -29.85 9.65 -0.85
N THR A 137 -30.18 8.74 0.07
CA THR A 137 -29.28 7.63 0.40
C THR A 137 -28.84 6.87 -0.84
N ARG A 138 -27.52 6.74 -0.99
CA ARG A 138 -26.89 5.95 -2.04
C ARG A 138 -26.10 4.82 -1.40
N VAL A 139 -26.31 3.61 -1.89
CA VAL A 139 -25.50 2.43 -1.54
C VAL A 139 -24.55 2.17 -2.69
N SER A 140 -23.28 2.00 -2.40
CA SER A 140 -22.24 1.68 -3.37
C SER A 140 -21.52 0.40 -2.96
N TYR A 141 -21.25 -0.45 -3.94
CA TYR A 141 -20.42 -1.64 -3.78
C TYR A 141 -19.30 -1.62 -4.79
N SER A 142 -18.07 -1.78 -4.31
CA SER A 142 -16.87 -1.90 -5.13
C SER A 142 -16.22 -3.25 -4.85
N ALA A 143 -15.84 -3.96 -5.91
CA ALA A 143 -15.09 -5.20 -5.82
C ALA A 143 -13.88 -5.15 -6.75
N LEU A 144 -12.77 -5.71 -6.28
CA LEU A 144 -11.56 -5.91 -7.07
C LEU A 144 -11.09 -7.35 -6.89
N PHE A 145 -10.76 -7.98 -8.01
CA PHE A 145 -10.07 -9.26 -8.06
C PHE A 145 -8.80 -9.07 -8.86
N GLY A 146 -7.68 -9.48 -8.29
CA GLY A 146 -6.37 -9.29 -8.90
C GLY A 146 -5.50 -10.53 -8.75
N MET A 147 -4.50 -10.62 -9.62
CA MET A 147 -3.42 -11.58 -9.52
C MET A 147 -2.11 -10.81 -9.50
N LYS A 148 -1.22 -11.19 -8.61
CA LYS A 148 0.12 -10.64 -8.53
C LYS A 148 1.16 -11.72 -8.80
N ASN A 149 2.28 -11.31 -9.36
CA ASN A 149 3.46 -12.16 -9.56
C ASN A 149 4.70 -11.43 -9.06
N ALA A 150 5.77 -12.17 -8.84
CA ALA A 150 7.06 -11.56 -8.57
C ALA A 150 7.56 -10.86 -9.83
N THR A 151 7.99 -9.60 -9.71
CA THR A 151 8.52 -8.80 -10.83
C THR A 151 9.95 -9.19 -11.22
N GLY A 152 10.67 -9.86 -10.33
CA GLY A 152 11.98 -10.46 -10.56
C GLY A 152 12.19 -11.59 -9.57
N MET A 153 12.45 -12.76 -10.09
CA MET A 153 12.95 -13.90 -9.34
C MET A 153 14.41 -14.06 -9.73
N GLU A 154 15.26 -14.34 -8.76
CA GLU A 154 16.66 -14.69 -9.07
C GLU A 154 16.66 -15.97 -9.90
N GLU A 155 17.33 -15.93 -11.04
CA GLU A 155 17.55 -17.13 -11.84
C GLU A 155 18.59 -17.98 -11.13
N THR A 156 18.26 -19.21 -10.81
CA THR A 156 19.16 -20.18 -10.22
C THR A 156 19.78 -21.05 -11.31
N VAL A 157 21.05 -21.37 -11.15
CA VAL A 157 21.70 -22.37 -12.01
C VAL A 157 21.31 -23.78 -11.54
N ASP A 158 21.38 -24.75 -12.46
CA ASP A 158 21.18 -26.15 -12.13
C ASP A 158 22.29 -26.70 -11.19
N ALA A 159 21.98 -27.84 -10.57
CA ALA A 159 22.87 -28.45 -9.57
C ALA A 159 24.25 -28.84 -10.11
N TYR A 160 24.36 -29.20 -11.38
CA TYR A 160 25.64 -29.49 -12.03
C TYR A 160 26.45 -28.21 -12.22
N THR A 161 25.85 -27.18 -12.82
CA THR A 161 26.50 -25.89 -13.06
C THR A 161 26.96 -25.23 -11.77
N TYR A 162 26.14 -25.26 -10.70
CA TYR A 162 26.55 -24.76 -9.38
C TYR A 162 27.85 -25.40 -8.88
N ARG A 163 27.96 -26.74 -8.96
CA ARG A 163 29.12 -27.47 -8.47
C ARG A 163 30.37 -27.26 -9.35
N MET A 164 30.14 -27.14 -10.65
CA MET A 164 31.22 -26.80 -11.58
C MET A 164 31.79 -25.41 -11.25
N LEU A 165 30.93 -24.42 -11.00
CA LEU A 165 31.36 -23.08 -10.60
C LEU A 165 32.02 -23.06 -9.22
N ALA A 166 31.57 -23.87 -8.27
CA ALA A 166 32.22 -24.03 -6.97
C ALA A 166 33.65 -24.56 -7.12
N ASN A 167 33.87 -25.57 -7.98
CA ASN A 167 35.19 -26.05 -8.30
C ASN A 167 36.08 -25.02 -9.02
N GLU A 168 35.48 -24.21 -9.90
CA GLU A 168 36.20 -23.12 -10.57
C GLU A 168 36.64 -22.05 -9.54
N ARG A 169 35.73 -21.67 -8.61
CA ARG A 169 36.08 -20.79 -7.50
C ARG A 169 37.25 -21.36 -6.68
N ALA A 170 37.20 -22.64 -6.27
CA ALA A 170 38.26 -23.27 -5.51
C ALA A 170 39.60 -23.22 -6.25
N ARG A 171 39.61 -23.49 -7.56
CA ARG A 171 40.83 -23.36 -8.38
C ARG A 171 41.39 -21.95 -8.42
N ASN A 172 40.51 -20.94 -8.55
CA ASN A 172 40.91 -19.53 -8.54
C ASN A 172 41.50 -19.11 -7.19
N ASP A 173 40.99 -19.69 -6.10
CA ASP A 173 41.50 -19.50 -4.75
C ASP A 173 42.71 -20.39 -4.42
N GLN A 174 43.24 -21.12 -5.41
CA GLN A 174 44.36 -22.10 -5.26
C GLN A 174 44.06 -23.21 -4.25
N ALA A 175 42.78 -23.53 -4.05
CA ALA A 175 42.30 -24.60 -3.19
C ALA A 175 42.00 -25.88 -4.00
N ALA A 176 41.87 -27.01 -3.30
CA ALA A 176 41.45 -28.26 -3.93
C ALA A 176 39.94 -28.15 -4.37
N PRO A 177 39.58 -28.81 -5.47
CA PRO A 177 38.18 -28.87 -5.90
C PRO A 177 37.29 -29.45 -4.79
N GLU A 178 36.12 -28.85 -4.61
CA GLU A 178 35.12 -29.28 -3.61
C GLU A 178 34.44 -30.59 -4.03
N TYR A 179 34.26 -30.79 -5.34
CA TYR A 179 33.56 -31.95 -5.94
C TYR A 179 34.47 -32.67 -6.92
N THR A 180 34.48 -34.01 -6.85
CA THR A 180 35.21 -34.86 -7.81
C THR A 180 34.51 -34.92 -9.15
N ASP A 181 35.23 -35.28 -10.21
CA ASP A 181 34.67 -35.42 -11.56
C ASP A 181 33.55 -36.49 -11.61
N ASP A 182 33.67 -37.57 -10.83
CA ASP A 182 32.65 -38.60 -10.71
C ASP A 182 31.34 -38.03 -10.13
N ILE A 183 31.43 -37.17 -9.11
CA ILE A 183 30.24 -36.51 -8.52
C ILE A 183 29.62 -35.56 -9.53
N LEU A 184 30.42 -34.77 -10.26
CA LEU A 184 29.92 -33.91 -11.31
C LEU A 184 29.18 -34.69 -12.39
N GLU A 185 29.72 -35.85 -12.81
CA GLU A 185 29.07 -36.68 -13.81
C GLU A 185 27.73 -37.29 -13.31
N LEU A 186 27.64 -37.65 -12.03
CA LEU A 186 26.36 -38.10 -11.43
C LEU A 186 25.30 -37.04 -11.46
N TYR A 187 25.61 -35.77 -11.19
CA TYR A 187 24.68 -34.64 -11.32
C TYR A 187 24.32 -34.36 -12.79
N ARG A 188 25.30 -34.42 -13.69
CA ARG A 188 25.09 -34.19 -15.13
C ARG A 188 24.14 -35.21 -15.74
N THR A 189 24.20 -36.46 -15.29
CA THR A 189 23.38 -37.57 -15.79
C THR A 189 22.07 -37.72 -15.03
N GLY A 190 21.85 -36.99 -13.93
CA GLY A 190 20.68 -37.11 -13.09
C GLY A 190 20.54 -38.47 -12.41
N ALA A 191 21.67 -39.05 -11.99
CA ALA A 191 21.69 -40.34 -11.33
C ALA A 191 20.82 -40.33 -10.06
N LYS A 192 20.30 -41.51 -9.64
CA LYS A 192 19.44 -41.63 -8.45
C LYS A 192 20.14 -41.04 -7.20
N GLY A 193 19.51 -40.06 -6.58
CA GLY A 193 20.04 -39.32 -5.42
C GLY A 193 20.82 -38.07 -5.77
N TYR A 194 21.09 -37.81 -7.07
CA TYR A 194 21.78 -36.62 -7.59
C TYR A 194 20.85 -35.83 -8.49
N THR A 195 19.77 -35.33 -7.89
CA THR A 195 18.70 -34.61 -8.61
C THR A 195 18.97 -33.12 -8.64
N ASP A 196 18.52 -32.50 -9.70
CA ASP A 196 18.45 -31.04 -9.81
C ASP A 196 17.09 -30.58 -9.25
N ASN A 197 17.12 -29.80 -8.17
CA ASN A 197 15.93 -29.28 -7.52
C ASN A 197 15.88 -27.77 -7.65
N ASN A 198 14.94 -27.26 -8.41
CA ASN A 198 14.64 -25.83 -8.39
C ASN A 198 13.74 -25.54 -7.17
N TRP A 199 14.34 -25.11 -6.07
CA TRP A 199 13.65 -24.82 -4.82
C TRP A 199 12.59 -23.72 -4.97
N ILE A 200 12.87 -22.71 -5.81
CA ILE A 200 11.93 -21.62 -6.09
C ILE A 200 10.65 -22.19 -6.70
N ASP A 201 10.77 -23.01 -7.76
CA ASP A 201 9.62 -23.64 -8.40
C ASP A 201 8.91 -24.66 -7.48
N MET A 202 9.62 -25.26 -6.54
CA MET A 202 9.04 -26.21 -5.59
C MET A 202 8.15 -25.51 -4.55
N PHE A 203 8.56 -24.36 -4.04
CA PHE A 203 7.92 -23.69 -2.92
C PHE A 203 7.07 -22.46 -3.30
N MET A 204 7.26 -21.90 -4.49
CA MET A 204 6.56 -20.69 -4.91
C MET A 204 5.55 -20.93 -6.02
N ASN A 205 4.43 -20.25 -5.93
CA ASN A 205 3.48 -20.08 -7.01
C ASN A 205 3.94 -18.93 -7.92
N LYS A 206 3.68 -19.06 -9.21
CA LYS A 206 3.92 -17.96 -10.15
C LYS A 206 2.93 -16.81 -9.97
N LEU A 207 1.73 -17.12 -9.45
CA LEU A 207 0.65 -16.16 -9.25
C LEU A 207 0.08 -16.29 -7.85
N ALA A 208 -0.22 -15.18 -7.21
CA ALA A 208 -0.98 -15.11 -5.98
C ALA A 208 -2.25 -14.27 -6.20
N PHE A 209 -3.32 -14.65 -5.52
CA PHE A 209 -4.64 -14.03 -5.65
C PHE A 209 -4.82 -12.92 -4.61
N GLN A 210 -5.39 -11.80 -5.03
CA GLN A 210 -5.82 -10.72 -4.15
C GLN A 210 -7.27 -10.34 -4.46
N GLN A 211 -7.99 -9.90 -3.44
CA GLN A 211 -9.37 -9.42 -3.57
C GLN A 211 -9.64 -8.29 -2.59
N SER A 212 -10.53 -7.38 -3.01
CA SER A 212 -11.01 -6.29 -2.17
C SER A 212 -12.50 -6.09 -2.40
N HIS A 213 -13.25 -5.92 -1.32
CA HIS A 213 -14.68 -5.66 -1.35
C HIS A 213 -14.99 -4.50 -0.42
N THR A 214 -15.70 -3.50 -0.91
CA THR A 214 -16.14 -2.36 -0.09
C THR A 214 -17.60 -2.09 -0.34
N VAL A 215 -18.38 -2.06 0.71
CA VAL A 215 -19.77 -1.59 0.70
C VAL A 215 -19.81 -0.27 1.43
N SER A 216 -20.46 0.74 0.86
CA SER A 216 -20.65 2.01 1.54
C SER A 216 -22.05 2.55 1.35
N VAL A 217 -22.51 3.29 2.37
CA VAL A 217 -23.79 4.00 2.37
C VAL A 217 -23.53 5.47 2.68
N ARG A 218 -23.95 6.34 1.78
CA ARG A 218 -23.78 7.80 1.89
C ARG A 218 -25.10 8.48 1.68
N GLY A 219 -25.41 9.50 2.48
CA GLY A 219 -26.64 10.26 2.32
C GLY A 219 -26.87 11.21 3.47
N GLY A 220 -28.07 11.77 3.50
CA GLY A 220 -28.52 12.63 4.60
C GLY A 220 -29.49 13.71 4.19
N THR A 221 -29.73 14.57 5.15
CA THR A 221 -30.50 15.81 5.01
C THR A 221 -29.60 17.00 5.35
N ASP A 222 -30.10 18.21 5.25
CA ASP A 222 -29.38 19.41 5.69
C ASP A 222 -28.95 19.33 7.16
N LYS A 223 -29.76 18.65 7.99
CA LYS A 223 -29.51 18.53 9.43
C LYS A 223 -28.63 17.36 9.80
N VAL A 224 -28.72 16.23 9.11
CA VAL A 224 -27.97 15.01 9.43
C VAL A 224 -27.39 14.41 8.17
N LYS A 225 -26.08 14.25 8.14
CA LYS A 225 -25.33 13.67 7.01
C LYS A 225 -24.51 12.52 7.53
N TYR A 226 -24.48 11.43 6.78
CA TYR A 226 -23.79 10.23 7.19
C TYR A 226 -23.07 9.56 6.02
N TYR A 227 -21.94 8.94 6.36
CA TYR A 227 -21.18 8.02 5.54
C TYR A 227 -20.82 6.82 6.40
N VAL A 228 -21.13 5.62 5.95
CA VAL A 228 -20.77 4.37 6.61
C VAL A 228 -20.18 3.44 5.55
N SER A 229 -19.06 2.82 5.85
CA SER A 229 -18.44 1.84 4.97
C SER A 229 -17.95 0.62 5.73
N PHE A 230 -17.98 -0.52 5.05
CA PHE A 230 -17.33 -1.75 5.48
C PHE A 230 -16.48 -2.26 4.31
N GLY A 231 -15.18 -2.49 4.58
CA GLY A 231 -14.22 -2.98 3.61
C GLY A 231 -13.59 -4.29 4.07
N TYR A 232 -13.36 -5.19 3.11
CA TYR A 232 -12.58 -6.40 3.25
C TYR A 232 -11.47 -6.40 2.20
N ASN A 233 -10.24 -6.69 2.61
CA ASN A 233 -9.11 -6.94 1.73
C ASN A 233 -8.50 -8.30 2.09
N GLY A 234 -8.31 -9.14 1.09
CA GLY A 234 -7.61 -10.40 1.20
C GLY A 234 -6.46 -10.45 0.22
N ASP A 235 -5.27 -10.74 0.71
CA ASP A 235 -4.06 -10.85 -0.10
C ASP A 235 -3.29 -12.12 0.27
N ASN A 236 -3.07 -12.97 -0.72
CA ASN A 236 -2.32 -14.20 -0.56
C ASN A 236 -0.87 -13.99 -0.99
N GLY A 237 0.04 -14.67 -0.30
CA GLY A 237 1.44 -14.72 -0.68
C GLY A 237 1.70 -15.72 -1.81
N LEU A 238 2.93 -15.68 -2.31
CA LEU A 238 3.38 -16.58 -3.38
C LEU A 238 3.77 -17.97 -2.90
N LEU A 239 3.79 -18.24 -1.59
CA LEU A 239 4.15 -19.55 -1.07
C LEU A 239 3.07 -20.61 -1.35
N LYS A 240 3.46 -21.75 -1.94
CA LYS A 240 2.54 -22.88 -2.23
C LYS A 240 1.90 -23.46 -0.99
N SER A 241 2.56 -23.37 0.16
CA SER A 241 2.04 -23.86 1.44
C SER A 241 0.78 -23.14 1.92
N GLY A 242 0.46 -21.96 1.34
CA GLY A 242 -0.68 -21.14 1.75
C GLY A 242 -0.53 -20.47 3.13
N ILE A 243 0.65 -20.59 3.78
CA ILE A 243 0.89 -20.02 5.11
C ILE A 243 1.16 -18.51 5.09
N GLN A 244 1.16 -17.90 3.91
CA GLN A 244 1.42 -16.47 3.77
C GLN A 244 0.16 -15.79 3.25
N TYR A 245 -0.55 -15.11 4.14
CA TYR A 245 -1.74 -14.36 3.79
C TYR A 245 -1.94 -13.16 4.71
N TYR A 246 -2.73 -12.21 4.23
CA TYR A 246 -3.18 -11.04 4.95
C TYR A 246 -4.66 -10.80 4.68
N HIS A 247 -5.45 -10.69 5.75
CA HIS A 247 -6.85 -10.30 5.71
C HIS A 247 -7.06 -9.06 6.55
N ARG A 248 -7.74 -8.07 5.99
CA ARG A 248 -8.06 -6.82 6.67
C ARG A 248 -9.53 -6.49 6.54
N TYR A 249 -10.12 -6.18 7.66
CA TYR A 249 -11.49 -5.70 7.77
C TYR A 249 -11.47 -4.27 8.27
N ASN A 250 -12.10 -3.35 7.52
CA ASN A 250 -12.21 -1.94 7.87
C ASN A 250 -13.67 -1.58 8.10
N LEU A 251 -13.93 -0.80 9.13
CA LEU A 251 -15.22 -0.16 9.38
C LEU A 251 -14.99 1.34 9.53
N ARG A 252 -15.80 2.15 8.86
CA ARG A 252 -15.81 3.60 9.01
C ARG A 252 -17.23 4.10 9.14
N SER A 253 -17.43 5.08 10.03
CA SER A 253 -18.69 5.80 10.17
C SER A 253 -18.41 7.27 10.45
N ASN A 254 -18.79 8.14 9.53
CA ASN A 254 -18.68 9.60 9.65
C ASN A 254 -20.09 10.18 9.69
N LEU A 255 -20.45 10.78 10.81
CA LEU A 255 -21.75 11.41 11.07
C LEU A 255 -21.55 12.89 11.35
N THR A 256 -22.31 13.73 10.66
CA THR A 256 -22.42 15.15 10.97
C THR A 256 -23.87 15.48 11.25
N ALA A 257 -24.17 16.03 12.43
CA ALA A 257 -25.51 16.44 12.83
C ALA A 257 -25.51 17.91 13.27
N GLU A 258 -26.41 18.71 12.71
CA GLU A 258 -26.70 20.07 13.16
C GLU A 258 -27.80 20.00 14.22
N LEU A 259 -27.40 20.10 15.48
CA LEU A 259 -28.34 19.98 16.62
C LEU A 259 -29.18 21.23 16.79
N THR A 260 -28.56 22.41 16.63
CA THR A 260 -29.21 23.71 16.60
C THR A 260 -28.43 24.66 15.67
N LYS A 261 -28.97 25.83 15.35
CA LYS A 261 -28.19 26.84 14.60
C LYS A 261 -26.90 27.16 15.31
N GLY A 262 -25.77 26.87 14.66
CA GLY A 262 -24.44 27.10 15.19
C GLY A 262 -23.84 25.97 16.03
N LEU A 263 -24.59 24.90 16.36
CA LEU A 263 -24.05 23.73 17.07
C LEU A 263 -24.06 22.52 16.16
N LYS A 264 -22.87 22.08 15.75
CA LYS A 264 -22.68 20.89 14.92
C LYS A 264 -21.95 19.81 15.72
N LEU A 265 -22.48 18.60 15.68
CA LEU A 265 -21.83 17.40 16.19
C LEU A 265 -21.20 16.64 15.02
N ASN A 266 -19.89 16.40 15.10
CA ASN A 266 -19.18 15.54 14.16
C ASN A 266 -18.66 14.32 14.92
N VAL A 267 -19.03 13.12 14.47
CA VAL A 267 -18.59 11.85 15.03
C VAL A 267 -17.92 11.04 13.94
N ASN A 268 -16.63 10.80 14.09
CA ASN A 268 -15.86 9.97 13.18
C ASN A 268 -15.39 8.73 13.92
N LEU A 269 -15.90 7.58 13.53
CA LEU A 269 -15.52 6.28 14.06
C LEU A 269 -14.81 5.49 12.99
N SER A 270 -13.69 4.87 13.36
CA SER A 270 -12.99 3.92 12.49
C SER A 270 -12.54 2.73 13.30
N GLY A 271 -12.68 1.56 12.74
CA GLY A 271 -12.21 0.31 13.29
C GLY A 271 -11.50 -0.50 12.21
N ARG A 272 -10.48 -1.24 12.60
CA ARG A 272 -9.73 -2.13 11.75
C ARG A 272 -9.39 -3.40 12.50
N TRP A 273 -9.48 -4.52 11.79
CA TRP A 273 -8.99 -5.80 12.24
C TRP A 273 -8.13 -6.40 11.14
N ASP A 274 -6.90 -6.75 11.51
CA ASP A 274 -5.92 -7.37 10.63
C ASP A 274 -5.62 -8.79 11.10
N GLU A 275 -5.62 -9.72 10.18
CA GLU A 275 -5.17 -11.09 10.39
C GLU A 275 -4.03 -11.36 9.42
N THR A 276 -2.85 -11.63 9.96
CA THR A 276 -1.64 -11.87 9.16
C THR A 276 -1.03 -13.21 9.56
N GLN A 277 -0.75 -14.02 8.57
CA GLN A 277 0.08 -15.21 8.74
C GLN A 277 1.27 -15.14 7.78
N ARG A 278 2.45 -15.42 8.30
CA ARG A 278 3.69 -15.43 7.54
C ARG A 278 4.68 -16.43 8.12
N PRO A 279 5.67 -16.91 7.33
CA PRO A 279 6.77 -17.71 7.84
C PRO A 279 7.48 -16.98 8.99
N ARG A 280 8.03 -17.74 9.93
CA ARG A 280 8.76 -17.19 11.07
C ARG A 280 10.06 -16.52 10.63
N GLU A 281 10.73 -17.12 9.67
CA GLU A 281 12.00 -16.63 9.12
C GLU A 281 11.75 -15.89 7.81
N ASP A 282 12.62 -14.94 7.49
CA ASP A 282 12.63 -14.28 6.20
C ASP A 282 12.81 -15.33 5.10
N PHE A 283 11.82 -15.40 4.23
CA PHE A 283 11.78 -16.36 3.14
C PHE A 283 13.00 -16.24 2.21
N MET A 284 13.43 -15.04 1.88
CA MET A 284 14.60 -14.80 1.02
C MET A 284 15.89 -15.22 1.71
N TRP A 285 15.99 -15.09 3.03
CA TRP A 285 17.13 -15.59 3.78
C TRP A 285 17.21 -17.12 3.71
N THR A 286 16.07 -17.80 3.86
CA THR A 286 16.00 -19.26 3.78
C THR A 286 16.50 -19.77 2.42
N PHE A 287 16.14 -19.11 1.30
CA PHE A 287 16.64 -19.50 -0.03
C PHE A 287 18.12 -19.20 -0.28
N LYS A 288 18.66 -18.18 0.35
CA LYS A 288 20.10 -17.87 0.26
C LYS A 288 20.99 -18.81 1.04
N THR A 289 20.43 -19.55 1.99
CA THR A 289 21.14 -20.47 2.87
C THR A 289 20.98 -21.94 2.50
N LEU A 290 20.05 -22.26 1.57
CA LEU A 290 19.88 -23.58 0.95
C LEU A 290 20.76 -23.73 -0.30
#